data_519867ff4259e93fcfbd19fd4e06f493
#
_entry.id   519867ff4259e93fcfbd19fd4e06f493
#
_cell.length_a   1.000
_cell.length_b   1.000
_cell.length_c   1.000
_cell.angle_alpha   90.00
_cell.angle_beta   90.00
_cell.angle_gamma   90.00
#
_symmetry.space_group_name_H-M   'P 1'
#
loop_
_entity.id
_entity.type
_entity.pdbx_description
1 polymer ?
#
loop_
_entity_poly.entity_id
_entity_poly.type
_entity_poly.pdbx_seq_one_letter_code
_entity_poly.pdbx_strand_id
1 'polypeptide(L)'
;NNVTIAAQNSGNLPVINTCIHINNGSSLYLYQVVMDGTGTDGSQAIEYKTAGGFGDLIISGSEIRNYVKGLIYINVAAVANTIKIENSIIHDIECSGGDFIDSRSGGWNNLIISSSTFYSCSAKRDILRADDASSKVSASMITSIDKCTFYNVGNGNANYRFFYLRFPGNTNTFTNNVVANFDNTRGFANSTSVGVPSYSNNYYYNCKNLTSQAEGNTQPNLTCFDTEGNILDKNPFADPDNADFTITDELFQSYGFGDPRWY
;
A
#
# COMPACT_ATOMS: atom_id res chain seq x y z
N ASN A 1 0.38 24.27 10.27
CA ASN A 1 -0.27 24.78 9.06
C ASN A 1 -0.76 23.60 8.21
N ASN A 2 -2.03 23.62 7.83
CA ASN A 2 -2.59 22.60 6.93
C ASN A 2 -2.48 23.07 5.49
N VAL A 3 -2.13 22.17 4.57
CA VAL A 3 -2.04 22.44 3.13
C VAL A 3 -3.04 21.53 2.43
N THR A 4 -3.84 22.13 1.55
CA THR A 4 -4.73 21.39 0.65
C THR A 4 -4.35 21.71 -0.79
N ILE A 5 -4.15 20.67 -1.58
CA ILE A 5 -4.00 20.74 -3.04
C ILE A 5 -5.16 19.97 -3.65
N ALA A 6 -5.98 20.65 -4.44
CA ALA A 6 -7.17 20.05 -5.01
C ALA A 6 -7.43 20.58 -6.42
N ALA A 7 -8.05 19.76 -7.26
CA ALA A 7 -8.56 20.20 -8.54
C ALA A 7 -9.70 21.23 -8.34
N GLN A 8 -9.71 22.26 -9.17
CA GLN A 8 -10.84 23.23 -9.21
C GLN A 8 -12.06 22.68 -9.93
N ASN A 9 -11.84 21.73 -10.84
CA ASN A 9 -12.88 21.04 -11.58
C ASN A 9 -12.39 19.62 -11.95
N SER A 10 -13.30 18.71 -12.18
CA SER A 10 -13.00 17.31 -12.48
C SER A 10 -12.40 17.06 -13.87
N GLY A 11 -12.35 18.06 -14.75
CA GLY A 11 -11.91 17.90 -16.14
C GLY A 11 -10.39 17.99 -16.33
N ASN A 12 -9.67 18.68 -15.43
CA ASN A 12 -8.22 18.84 -15.50
C ASN A 12 -7.61 18.68 -14.09
N LEU A 13 -7.07 17.51 -13.81
CA LEU A 13 -6.38 17.28 -12.54
C LEU A 13 -5.05 18.02 -12.53
N PRO A 14 -4.73 18.76 -11.45
CA PRO A 14 -3.42 19.39 -11.30
C PRO A 14 -2.34 18.32 -11.24
N VAL A 15 -1.24 18.55 -11.94
CA VAL A 15 -0.08 17.64 -11.98
C VAL A 15 1.03 18.21 -11.10
N ILE A 16 1.53 17.40 -10.18
CA ILE A 16 2.64 17.68 -9.27
C ILE A 16 3.84 16.83 -9.70
N ASN A 17 4.83 17.44 -10.34
CA ASN A 17 6.04 16.75 -10.80
C ASN A 17 7.21 16.95 -9.83
N THR A 18 6.99 16.64 -8.57
CA THR A 18 8.01 16.73 -7.51
C THR A 18 7.66 15.83 -6.34
N CYS A 19 8.62 15.64 -5.44
CA CYS A 19 8.40 15.02 -4.15
C CYS A 19 7.84 16.03 -3.16
N ILE A 20 6.95 15.61 -2.28
CA ILE A 20 6.41 16.47 -1.22
C ILE A 20 7.11 16.17 0.09
N HIS A 21 7.63 17.20 0.74
CA HIS A 21 8.21 17.12 2.07
C HIS A 21 7.25 17.72 3.10
N ILE A 22 6.85 16.91 4.08
CA ILE A 22 5.99 17.34 5.18
C ILE A 22 6.87 17.70 6.39
N ASN A 23 6.71 18.94 6.86
CA ASN A 23 7.47 19.50 7.96
C ASN A 23 6.56 20.03 9.08
N ASN A 24 7.08 20.10 10.31
CA ASN A 24 6.53 20.88 11.42
C ASN A 24 5.07 20.60 11.81
N GLY A 25 4.70 19.36 11.93
CA GLY A 25 3.39 18.98 12.47
C GLY A 25 2.18 19.29 11.57
N SER A 26 2.41 19.52 10.27
CA SER A 26 1.38 19.90 9.30
C SER A 26 0.50 18.71 8.91
N SER A 27 -0.68 19.04 8.41
CA SER A 27 -1.51 18.11 7.62
C SER A 27 -1.36 18.42 6.13
N LEU A 28 -1.49 17.37 5.30
CA LEU A 28 -1.49 17.47 3.85
C LEU A 28 -2.72 16.76 3.29
N TYR A 29 -3.48 17.47 2.48
CA TYR A 29 -4.67 16.95 1.81
C TYR A 29 -4.49 17.06 0.31
N LEU A 30 -4.52 15.92 -0.38
CA LEU A 30 -4.42 15.80 -1.83
C LEU A 30 -5.74 15.25 -2.37
N TYR A 31 -6.50 16.08 -3.05
CA TYR A 31 -7.80 15.73 -3.60
C TYR A 31 -7.82 15.89 -5.11
N GLN A 32 -8.04 14.77 -5.83
CA GLN A 32 -8.14 14.80 -7.29
C GLN A 32 -6.89 15.43 -7.93
N VAL A 33 -5.72 14.94 -7.60
CA VAL A 33 -4.43 15.39 -8.15
C VAL A 33 -3.71 14.23 -8.81
N VAL A 34 -2.83 14.55 -9.76
CA VAL A 34 -1.83 13.61 -10.27
C VAL A 34 -0.49 13.96 -9.66
N MET A 35 0.15 13.02 -8.99
CA MET A 35 1.57 13.12 -8.62
C MET A 35 2.38 12.25 -9.59
N ASP A 36 3.25 12.87 -10.36
CA ASP A 36 4.08 12.17 -11.35
C ASP A 36 5.56 12.34 -11.03
N GLY A 37 6.19 11.24 -10.64
CA GLY A 37 7.60 11.20 -10.27
C GLY A 37 8.58 11.18 -11.45
N THR A 38 8.09 11.26 -12.70
CA THR A 38 8.97 11.28 -13.88
C THR A 38 10.01 12.37 -13.77
N GLY A 39 11.29 12.00 -13.79
CA GLY A 39 12.41 12.94 -13.66
C GLY A 39 12.71 13.40 -12.23
N THR A 40 12.03 12.85 -11.22
CA THR A 40 12.42 13.06 -9.82
C THR A 40 13.55 12.11 -9.43
N ASP A 41 14.69 12.63 -8.97
CA ASP A 41 15.90 11.84 -8.71
C ASP A 41 15.75 10.94 -7.47
N GLY A 42 15.17 9.76 -7.67
CA GLY A 42 15.20 8.68 -6.69
C GLY A 42 14.67 9.02 -5.29
N SER A 43 13.64 9.87 -5.19
CA SER A 43 12.96 10.20 -3.95
C SER A 43 11.66 9.41 -3.79
N GLN A 44 11.13 9.32 -2.57
CA GLN A 44 9.75 8.90 -2.34
C GLN A 44 8.80 10.01 -2.78
N ALA A 45 7.55 9.66 -3.09
CA ALA A 45 6.55 10.67 -3.45
C ALA A 45 6.28 11.65 -2.30
N ILE A 46 6.19 11.14 -1.08
CA ILE A 46 5.92 11.95 0.12
C ILE A 46 6.88 11.53 1.24
N GLU A 47 7.52 12.51 1.88
CA GLU A 47 8.50 12.25 2.94
C GLU A 47 8.29 13.18 4.15
N TYR A 48 8.27 12.58 5.35
CA TYR A 48 8.30 13.32 6.61
C TYR A 48 9.74 13.70 6.95
N LYS A 49 10.00 15.00 7.11
CA LYS A 49 11.38 15.53 7.25
C LYS A 49 11.75 15.97 8.65
N THR A 50 10.80 16.18 9.54
CA THR A 50 11.06 16.63 10.93
C THR A 50 10.44 15.68 11.93
N ALA A 51 11.01 15.62 13.13
CA ALA A 51 10.46 14.86 14.25
C ALA A 51 9.22 15.58 14.83
N GLY A 52 8.34 14.81 15.48
CA GLY A 52 7.17 15.32 16.21
C GLY A 52 5.85 14.68 15.79
N GLY A 53 4.79 15.16 16.39
CA GLY A 53 3.41 14.78 16.01
C GLY A 53 2.97 15.54 14.77
N PHE A 54 2.36 14.84 13.84
CA PHE A 54 1.79 15.39 12.62
C PHE A 54 0.27 15.22 12.59
N GLY A 55 -0.40 16.06 11.81
CA GLY A 55 -1.80 15.90 11.47
C GLY A 55 -2.01 14.78 10.44
N ASP A 56 -2.97 14.98 9.57
CA ASP A 56 -3.40 13.97 8.62
C ASP A 56 -2.70 14.12 7.26
N LEU A 57 -2.35 13.01 6.65
CA LEU A 57 -2.04 12.89 5.24
C LEU A 57 -3.22 12.17 4.56
N ILE A 58 -3.98 12.91 3.76
CA ILE A 58 -5.12 12.36 3.02
C ILE A 58 -4.85 12.45 1.53
N ILE A 59 -4.95 11.32 0.85
CA ILE A 59 -4.86 11.17 -0.61
C ILE A 59 -6.20 10.59 -1.07
N SER A 60 -6.98 11.35 -1.81
CA SER A 60 -8.33 10.94 -2.21
C SER A 60 -8.62 11.29 -3.65
N GLY A 61 -9.17 10.33 -4.42
CA GLY A 61 -9.52 10.50 -5.82
C GLY A 61 -8.32 10.86 -6.72
N SER A 62 -7.13 10.48 -6.33
CA SER A 62 -5.87 10.95 -6.91
C SER A 62 -5.13 9.82 -7.64
N GLU A 63 -4.22 10.19 -8.53
CA GLU A 63 -3.29 9.27 -9.18
C GLU A 63 -1.85 9.57 -8.73
N ILE A 64 -1.07 8.55 -8.34
CA ILE A 64 0.34 8.70 -8.00
C ILE A 64 1.15 7.66 -8.77
N ARG A 65 2.17 8.12 -9.51
CA ARG A 65 2.90 7.25 -10.43
C ARG A 65 4.37 7.63 -10.62
N ASN A 66 5.14 6.69 -11.18
CA ASN A 66 6.50 6.90 -11.67
C ASN A 66 7.54 7.31 -10.61
N TYR A 67 7.30 7.00 -9.33
CA TYR A 67 8.32 7.25 -8.30
C TYR A 67 9.25 6.05 -8.13
N VAL A 68 10.55 6.31 -8.15
CA VAL A 68 11.57 5.26 -8.15
C VAL A 68 11.77 4.61 -6.79
N LYS A 69 11.67 5.37 -5.69
CA LYS A 69 11.97 4.84 -4.35
C LYS A 69 10.79 4.29 -3.57
N GLY A 70 9.64 4.87 -3.65
CA GLY A 70 8.47 4.45 -2.90
C GLY A 70 7.45 5.58 -2.74
N LEU A 71 6.35 5.29 -2.04
CA LEU A 71 5.24 6.21 -1.91
C LEU A 71 5.40 7.14 -0.70
N ILE A 72 5.56 6.57 0.50
CA ILE A 72 5.63 7.35 1.75
C ILE A 72 6.85 6.93 2.56
N TYR A 73 7.59 7.91 3.09
CA TYR A 73 8.77 7.66 3.92
C TYR A 73 8.75 8.43 5.24
N ILE A 74 8.97 7.72 6.34
CA ILE A 74 9.06 8.25 7.71
C ILE A 74 10.36 7.75 8.35
N ASN A 75 11.47 8.45 8.12
CA ASN A 75 12.78 8.09 8.69
C ASN A 75 13.26 9.08 9.78
N VAL A 76 12.34 9.77 10.38
CA VAL A 76 12.54 10.66 11.53
C VAL A 76 11.57 10.25 12.63
N ALA A 77 11.78 10.71 13.86
CA ALA A 77 10.88 10.44 14.98
C ALA A 77 9.54 11.22 14.83
N ALA A 78 8.80 10.89 13.78
CA ALA A 78 7.53 11.52 13.43
C ALA A 78 6.37 10.53 13.60
N VAL A 79 5.23 11.01 14.08
CA VAL A 79 3.99 10.24 14.14
C VAL A 79 2.90 10.98 13.38
N ALA A 80 2.44 10.39 12.28
CA ALA A 80 1.25 10.86 11.58
C ALA A 80 -0.01 10.49 12.38
N ASN A 81 -0.95 11.43 12.53
CA ASN A 81 -2.24 11.11 13.15
C ASN A 81 -3.01 10.12 12.26
N THR A 82 -3.24 10.47 11.02
CA THR A 82 -3.84 9.56 10.04
C THR A 82 -3.09 9.66 8.71
N ILE A 83 -2.78 8.53 8.13
CA ILE A 83 -2.42 8.41 6.72
C ILE A 83 -3.59 7.71 6.05
N LYS A 84 -4.25 8.38 5.11
CA LYS A 84 -5.39 7.80 4.39
C LYS A 84 -5.18 7.87 2.89
N ILE A 85 -5.37 6.74 2.22
CA ILE A 85 -5.40 6.62 0.75
C ILE A 85 -6.75 6.03 0.40
N GLU A 86 -7.56 6.78 -0.33
CA GLU A 86 -8.88 6.32 -0.73
C GLU A 86 -9.24 6.73 -2.15
N ASN A 87 -10.03 5.90 -2.82
CA ASN A 87 -10.54 6.17 -4.17
C ASN A 87 -9.42 6.59 -5.15
N SER A 88 -8.22 6.04 -4.99
CA SER A 88 -7.01 6.49 -5.69
C SER A 88 -6.40 5.37 -6.53
N ILE A 89 -5.61 5.75 -7.53
CA ILE A 89 -4.84 4.81 -8.36
C ILE A 89 -3.36 5.09 -8.14
N ILE A 90 -2.62 4.08 -7.71
CA ILE A 90 -1.18 4.18 -7.46
C ILE A 90 -0.47 3.12 -8.30
N HIS A 91 0.47 3.56 -9.16
CA HIS A 91 1.11 2.64 -10.08
C HIS A 91 2.54 3.04 -10.47
N ASP A 92 3.26 2.08 -11.02
CA ASP A 92 4.63 2.28 -11.49
C ASP A 92 5.55 2.89 -10.40
N ILE A 93 5.42 2.37 -9.17
CA ILE A 93 6.29 2.74 -8.06
C ILE A 93 7.34 1.65 -7.91
N GLU A 94 8.56 1.91 -8.38
CA GLU A 94 9.59 0.89 -8.53
C GLU A 94 10.12 0.31 -7.21
N CYS A 95 10.23 1.11 -6.18
CA CYS A 95 10.83 0.75 -4.89
C CYS A 95 12.30 0.30 -4.98
N SER A 96 13.10 0.92 -5.85
CA SER A 96 14.50 0.55 -6.08
C SER A 96 15.44 0.82 -4.90
N GLY A 97 15.05 1.69 -3.97
CA GLY A 97 15.88 2.12 -2.83
C GLY A 97 15.13 2.29 -1.51
N GLY A 98 13.84 1.97 -1.45
CA GLY A 98 13.00 2.07 -0.26
C GLY A 98 11.78 1.16 -0.40
N ASP A 99 11.12 0.87 0.71
CA ASP A 99 9.88 0.13 0.71
C ASP A 99 8.71 1.03 0.26
N PHE A 100 7.58 0.45 -0.14
CA PHE A 100 6.49 1.22 -0.74
C PHE A 100 5.89 2.23 0.25
N ILE A 101 5.49 1.79 1.46
CA ILE A 101 5.26 2.66 2.61
C ILE A 101 6.28 2.25 3.67
N ASP A 102 7.23 3.13 3.98
CA ASP A 102 8.44 2.83 4.71
C ASP A 102 8.59 3.73 5.95
N SER A 103 8.35 3.19 7.14
CA SER A 103 8.54 3.87 8.42
C SER A 103 9.67 3.22 9.22
N ARG A 104 10.81 3.91 9.33
CA ARG A 104 12.01 3.36 9.99
C ARG A 104 12.29 3.97 11.35
N SER A 105 11.81 5.17 11.61
CA SER A 105 12.12 5.87 12.84
C SER A 105 10.91 6.56 13.47
N GLY A 106 9.74 6.41 12.85
CA GLY A 106 8.48 6.98 13.30
C GLY A 106 7.33 5.99 13.17
N GLY A 107 6.13 6.51 12.92
CA GLY A 107 4.94 5.68 12.77
C GLY A 107 3.71 6.49 12.41
N TRP A 108 2.57 5.85 12.58
CA TRP A 108 1.23 6.44 12.42
C TRP A 108 0.31 5.98 13.56
N ASN A 109 -0.72 6.75 13.84
CA ASN A 109 -1.80 6.22 14.67
C ASN A 109 -2.77 5.40 13.82
N ASN A 110 -3.15 5.92 12.64
CA ASN A 110 -4.00 5.21 11.70
C ASN A 110 -3.42 5.25 10.28
N LEU A 111 -3.26 4.10 9.64
CA LEU A 111 -3.03 3.95 8.20
C LEU A 111 -4.27 3.29 7.60
N ILE A 112 -4.99 4.01 6.77
CA ILE A 112 -6.24 3.55 6.15
C ILE A 112 -6.06 3.57 4.63
N ILE A 113 -6.17 2.42 4.01
CA ILE A 113 -6.12 2.28 2.55
C ILE A 113 -7.44 1.64 2.12
N SER A 114 -8.22 2.32 1.32
CA SER A 114 -9.55 1.82 0.93
C SER A 114 -9.94 2.19 -0.49
N SER A 115 -10.74 1.33 -1.12
CA SER A 115 -11.34 1.59 -2.44
C SER A 115 -10.32 2.13 -3.45
N SER A 116 -9.15 1.52 -3.50
CA SER A 116 -8.01 2.00 -4.28
C SER A 116 -7.35 0.89 -5.06
N THR A 117 -6.76 1.24 -6.19
CA THR A 117 -6.07 0.31 -7.07
C THR A 117 -4.58 0.56 -7.06
N PHE A 118 -3.81 -0.51 -6.89
CA PHE A 118 -2.36 -0.53 -6.91
C PHE A 118 -1.90 -1.51 -7.98
N TYR A 119 -1.09 -1.06 -8.93
CA TYR A 119 -0.53 -1.96 -9.92
C TYR A 119 0.89 -1.62 -10.31
N SER A 120 1.66 -2.61 -10.71
CA SER A 120 3.07 -2.45 -11.08
C SER A 120 3.90 -1.76 -9.99
N CYS A 121 3.66 -2.14 -8.73
CA CYS A 121 4.32 -1.52 -7.58
C CYS A 121 5.19 -2.51 -6.82
N SER A 122 6.26 -2.00 -6.21
CA SER A 122 7.07 -2.72 -5.19
C SER A 122 7.60 -4.08 -5.65
N ALA A 123 8.14 -4.16 -6.85
CA ALA A 123 8.64 -5.42 -7.41
C ALA A 123 9.79 -6.06 -6.59
N LYS A 124 10.53 -5.28 -5.78
CA LYS A 124 11.74 -5.73 -5.08
C LYS A 124 11.85 -5.23 -3.64
N ARG A 125 10.73 -4.90 -2.99
CA ARG A 125 10.72 -4.38 -1.61
C ARG A 125 9.44 -4.77 -0.87
N ASP A 126 9.43 -4.58 0.45
CA ASP A 126 8.22 -4.75 1.26
C ASP A 126 7.17 -3.69 0.86
N ILE A 127 5.90 -4.09 0.86
CA ILE A 127 4.82 -3.14 0.55
C ILE A 127 4.59 -2.24 1.75
N LEU A 128 4.41 -2.79 2.93
CA LEU A 128 4.33 -2.01 4.17
C LEU A 128 5.49 -2.39 5.10
N ARG A 129 6.28 -1.39 5.47
CA ARG A 129 7.34 -1.55 6.45
C ARG A 129 7.18 -0.56 7.60
N ALA A 130 7.25 -1.06 8.83
CA ALA A 130 7.45 -0.24 10.02
C ALA A 130 8.46 -0.94 10.92
N ASP A 131 9.59 -0.31 11.15
CA ASP A 131 10.59 -0.79 12.09
C ASP A 131 10.12 -0.52 13.53
N ASP A 132 10.71 -1.21 14.50
CA ASP A 132 10.45 -0.90 15.91
C ASP A 132 11.08 0.45 16.26
N ALA A 133 10.27 1.47 16.30
CA ALA A 133 10.63 2.82 16.72
C ALA A 133 9.99 3.19 18.07
N SER A 134 9.48 2.24 18.84
CA SER A 134 8.79 2.47 20.12
C SER A 134 9.66 3.14 21.19
N SER A 135 10.97 3.02 21.07
CA SER A 135 11.91 3.77 21.92
C SER A 135 12.03 5.26 21.57
N LYS A 136 11.54 5.68 20.41
CA LYS A 136 11.64 7.06 19.89
C LYS A 136 10.29 7.77 19.88
N VAL A 137 9.22 7.03 19.62
CA VAL A 137 7.88 7.59 19.45
C VAL A 137 6.82 6.68 20.07
N SER A 138 5.70 7.29 20.47
CA SER A 138 4.48 6.56 20.85
C SER A 138 3.47 6.69 19.71
N ALA A 139 3.03 5.56 19.15
CA ALA A 139 2.09 5.49 18.05
C ALA A 139 1.19 4.26 18.20
N SER A 140 -0.07 4.36 17.77
CA SER A 140 -1.04 3.25 17.87
C SER A 140 -0.80 2.17 16.83
N MET A 141 -0.24 2.52 15.68
CA MET A 141 0.10 1.61 14.57
C MET A 141 -1.08 0.74 14.11
N ILE A 142 -2.25 1.35 13.96
CA ILE A 142 -3.44 0.69 13.41
C ILE A 142 -3.39 0.79 11.89
N THR A 143 -3.48 -0.34 11.21
CA THR A 143 -3.48 -0.42 9.73
C THR A 143 -4.72 -1.13 9.25
N SER A 144 -5.45 -0.52 8.33
CA SER A 144 -6.63 -1.10 7.69
C SER A 144 -6.50 -0.99 6.17
N ILE A 145 -6.63 -2.13 5.48
CA ILE A 145 -6.66 -2.20 4.01
C ILE A 145 -7.97 -2.88 3.63
N ASP A 146 -8.85 -2.13 2.97
CA ASP A 146 -10.20 -2.59 2.65
C ASP A 146 -10.62 -2.24 1.23
N LYS A 147 -11.23 -3.20 0.52
CA LYS A 147 -11.75 -2.99 -0.85
C LYS A 147 -10.71 -2.43 -1.82
N CYS A 148 -9.52 -3.00 -1.82
CA CYS A 148 -8.44 -2.60 -2.71
C CYS A 148 -8.14 -3.66 -3.75
N THR A 149 -7.74 -3.21 -4.93
CA THR A 149 -7.23 -4.03 -6.02
C THR A 149 -5.70 -3.93 -6.06
N PHE A 150 -5.02 -5.07 -6.00
CA PHE A 150 -3.57 -5.18 -6.13
C PHE A 150 -3.23 -6.07 -7.33
N TYR A 151 -2.55 -5.51 -8.33
CA TYR A 151 -2.13 -6.24 -9.53
C TYR A 151 -0.65 -6.06 -9.81
N ASN A 152 0.10 -7.15 -9.98
CA ASN A 152 1.56 -7.09 -10.15
C ASN A 152 2.26 -6.29 -9.04
N VAL A 153 1.76 -6.33 -7.81
CA VAL A 153 2.37 -5.69 -6.65
C VAL A 153 3.22 -6.73 -5.93
N GLY A 154 4.48 -6.40 -5.65
CA GLY A 154 5.41 -7.37 -5.07
C GLY A 154 5.76 -8.51 -6.01
N ASN A 155 5.53 -8.37 -7.30
CA ASN A 155 5.82 -9.38 -8.31
C ASN A 155 7.27 -9.26 -8.81
N GLY A 156 8.13 -10.13 -8.38
CA GLY A 156 9.55 -10.08 -8.75
C GLY A 156 10.35 -11.22 -8.14
N ASN A 157 9.68 -12.22 -7.60
CA ASN A 157 10.32 -13.38 -6.97
C ASN A 157 11.41 -12.96 -5.96
N ALA A 158 11.17 -11.89 -5.22
CA ALA A 158 12.13 -11.32 -4.29
C ALA A 158 11.84 -11.73 -2.84
N ASN A 159 12.86 -11.67 -2.01
CA ASN A 159 12.79 -12.00 -0.58
C ASN A 159 12.13 -10.89 0.25
N TYR A 160 11.01 -10.33 -0.22
CA TYR A 160 10.24 -9.31 0.47
C TYR A 160 8.83 -9.82 0.77
N ARG A 161 7.99 -9.01 1.40
CA ARG A 161 6.68 -9.41 1.90
C ARG A 161 5.66 -8.28 1.77
N PHE A 162 4.39 -8.61 1.95
CA PHE A 162 3.34 -7.59 1.97
C PHE A 162 3.46 -6.73 3.24
N PHE A 163 3.62 -7.36 4.42
CA PHE A 163 3.71 -6.69 5.72
C PHE A 163 5.05 -6.96 6.41
N TYR A 164 5.77 -5.91 6.74
CA TYR A 164 6.93 -5.95 7.62
C TYR A 164 6.77 -4.93 8.77
N LEU A 165 5.76 -5.15 9.59
CA LEU A 165 5.33 -4.25 10.65
C LEU A 165 5.86 -4.76 12.00
N ARG A 166 7.01 -4.26 12.42
CA ARG A 166 7.71 -4.68 13.64
C ARG A 166 7.45 -3.78 14.84
N PHE A 167 6.75 -2.65 14.66
CA PHE A 167 6.41 -1.76 15.76
C PHE A 167 5.51 -2.52 16.77
N PRO A 168 5.85 -2.55 18.08
CA PRO A 168 5.11 -3.32 19.05
C PRO A 168 3.65 -2.85 19.19
N GLY A 169 2.74 -3.80 19.40
CA GLY A 169 1.32 -3.51 19.62
C GLY A 169 0.54 -3.07 18.37
N ASN A 170 1.15 -3.17 17.17
CA ASN A 170 0.43 -2.85 15.94
C ASN A 170 -0.78 -3.78 15.73
N THR A 171 -1.82 -3.25 15.10
CA THR A 171 -3.05 -3.97 14.74
C THR A 171 -3.33 -3.79 13.26
N ASN A 172 -3.54 -4.88 12.55
CA ASN A 172 -3.67 -4.86 11.09
C ASN A 172 -4.91 -5.61 10.63
N THR A 173 -5.62 -5.07 9.65
CA THR A 173 -6.74 -5.72 8.95
C THR A 173 -6.53 -5.67 7.45
N PHE A 174 -6.92 -6.73 6.77
CA PHE A 174 -6.84 -6.87 5.32
C PHE A 174 -8.13 -7.55 4.84
N THR A 175 -9.07 -6.76 4.32
CA THR A 175 -10.45 -7.21 4.11
C THR A 175 -10.99 -6.80 2.74
N ASN A 176 -11.83 -7.65 2.14
CA ASN A 176 -12.52 -7.40 0.88
C ASN A 176 -11.58 -7.02 -0.28
N ASN A 177 -10.33 -7.45 -0.25
CA ASN A 177 -9.35 -7.11 -1.28
C ASN A 177 -9.29 -8.18 -2.37
N VAL A 178 -8.82 -7.79 -3.55
CA VAL A 178 -8.33 -8.73 -4.55
C VAL A 178 -6.85 -8.51 -4.80
N VAL A 179 -6.10 -9.60 -4.79
CA VAL A 179 -4.67 -9.60 -5.13
C VAL A 179 -4.48 -10.52 -6.32
N ALA A 180 -3.88 -10.01 -7.37
CA ALA A 180 -3.58 -10.80 -8.56
C ALA A 180 -2.11 -10.65 -8.99
N ASN A 181 -1.52 -11.77 -9.42
CA ASN A 181 -0.12 -11.84 -9.84
C ASN A 181 0.87 -11.39 -8.74
N PHE A 182 0.79 -12.00 -7.57
CA PHE A 182 1.75 -11.80 -6.49
C PHE A 182 2.73 -12.97 -6.41
N ASP A 183 4.02 -12.72 -6.57
CA ASP A 183 5.07 -13.76 -6.58
C ASP A 183 6.23 -13.45 -5.62
N ASN A 184 5.93 -13.01 -4.42
CA ASN A 184 6.93 -12.73 -3.41
C ASN A 184 7.19 -13.96 -2.52
N THR A 185 8.43 -14.30 -2.27
CA THR A 185 8.79 -15.52 -1.54
C THR A 185 8.41 -15.50 -0.07
N ARG A 186 8.21 -14.31 0.53
CA ARG A 186 7.84 -14.17 1.94
C ARG A 186 6.35 -13.92 2.17
N GLY A 187 5.55 -13.91 1.11
CA GLY A 187 4.10 -13.78 1.20
C GLY A 187 3.64 -12.54 1.97
N PHE A 188 2.65 -12.70 2.82
CA PHE A 188 2.20 -11.61 3.69
C PHE A 188 3.26 -11.22 4.71
N ALA A 189 3.79 -12.18 5.44
CA ALA A 189 4.88 -11.98 6.36
C ALA A 189 5.54 -13.34 6.67
N ASN A 190 6.82 -13.32 6.97
CA ASN A 190 7.59 -14.53 7.23
C ASN A 190 8.10 -14.64 8.67
N SER A 191 7.50 -13.92 9.60
CA SER A 191 7.91 -13.95 11.01
C SER A 191 6.74 -13.64 11.92
N THR A 192 6.60 -14.40 12.99
CA THR A 192 5.61 -14.16 14.06
C THR A 192 5.93 -12.91 14.90
N SER A 193 7.11 -12.34 14.77
CA SER A 193 7.48 -11.09 15.43
C SER A 193 6.96 -9.83 14.69
N VAL A 194 6.40 -9.99 13.52
CA VAL A 194 5.74 -8.91 12.78
C VAL A 194 4.24 -8.97 13.00
N GLY A 195 3.56 -7.84 12.84
CA GLY A 195 2.11 -7.80 12.93
C GLY A 195 1.45 -8.62 11.83
N VAL A 196 0.65 -9.57 12.25
CA VAL A 196 -0.14 -10.42 11.35
C VAL A 196 -1.50 -9.78 11.17
N PRO A 197 -1.98 -9.55 9.95
CA PRO A 197 -3.32 -9.04 9.73
C PRO A 197 -4.41 -10.04 10.16
N SER A 198 -5.55 -9.50 10.58
CA SER A 198 -6.82 -10.23 10.52
C SER A 198 -7.35 -10.14 9.11
N TYR A 199 -7.69 -11.26 8.53
CA TYR A 199 -8.15 -11.38 7.15
C TYR A 199 -9.66 -11.63 7.09
N SER A 200 -10.32 -11.12 6.05
CA SER A 200 -11.72 -11.45 5.77
C SER A 200 -12.08 -11.14 4.32
N ASN A 201 -12.77 -12.05 3.66
CA ASN A 201 -13.35 -11.88 2.33
C ASN A 201 -12.35 -11.37 1.27
N ASN A 202 -11.12 -11.90 1.29
CA ASN A 202 -10.13 -11.57 0.28
C ASN A 202 -10.12 -12.62 -0.83
N TYR A 203 -9.71 -12.19 -2.02
CA TYR A 203 -9.69 -13.00 -3.24
C TYR A 203 -8.30 -12.93 -3.89
N TYR A 204 -7.84 -14.08 -4.38
CA TYR A 204 -6.49 -14.27 -4.89
C TYR A 204 -6.48 -14.94 -6.25
N TYR A 205 -5.79 -14.34 -7.21
CA TYR A 205 -5.55 -14.96 -8.52
C TYR A 205 -4.05 -15.02 -8.79
N ASN A 206 -3.55 -16.21 -9.15
CA ASN A 206 -2.13 -16.41 -9.49
C ASN A 206 -1.18 -15.81 -8.42
N CYS A 207 -1.44 -16.11 -7.14
CA CYS A 207 -0.65 -15.63 -6.02
C CYS A 207 0.11 -16.76 -5.37
N LYS A 208 1.35 -16.50 -4.93
CA LYS A 208 2.15 -17.43 -4.15
C LYS A 208 2.29 -16.95 -2.71
N ASN A 209 2.30 -17.89 -1.77
CA ASN A 209 2.60 -17.65 -0.36
C ASN A 209 1.64 -16.67 0.36
N LEU A 210 0.43 -16.47 -0.15
CA LEU A 210 -0.57 -15.64 0.51
C LEU A 210 -1.63 -16.47 1.26
N THR A 211 -2.13 -17.54 0.66
CA THR A 211 -3.12 -18.44 1.29
C THR A 211 -2.48 -19.69 1.87
N SER A 212 -1.38 -20.12 1.31
CA SER A 212 -0.57 -21.25 1.76
C SER A 212 0.87 -21.11 1.29
N GLN A 213 1.76 -21.92 1.83
CA GLN A 213 3.15 -21.96 1.36
C GLN A 213 3.22 -22.61 -0.03
N ALA A 214 3.84 -21.90 -0.98
CA ALA A 214 4.06 -22.45 -2.31
C ALA A 214 5.04 -23.63 -2.28
N GLU A 215 4.82 -24.60 -3.17
CA GLU A 215 5.73 -25.73 -3.34
C GLU A 215 7.16 -25.27 -3.63
N GLY A 216 8.12 -25.92 -3.00
CA GLY A 216 9.55 -25.58 -3.15
C GLY A 216 9.99 -24.28 -2.45
N ASN A 217 9.10 -23.56 -1.80
CA ASN A 217 9.48 -22.42 -1.00
C ASN A 217 10.18 -22.85 0.29
N THR A 218 11.43 -22.45 0.45
CA THR A 218 12.29 -22.81 1.60
C THR A 218 12.37 -21.71 2.66
N GLN A 219 11.59 -20.63 2.54
CA GLN A 219 11.59 -19.57 3.54
C GLN A 219 11.02 -20.13 4.87
N PRO A 220 11.78 -20.07 5.97
CA PRO A 220 11.27 -20.53 7.26
C PRO A 220 10.22 -19.56 7.81
N ASN A 221 9.35 -20.08 8.66
CA ASN A 221 8.37 -19.28 9.41
C ASN A 221 7.29 -18.57 8.55
N LEU A 222 6.96 -19.10 7.39
CA LEU A 222 5.76 -18.69 6.68
C LEU A 222 4.53 -19.20 7.44
N THR A 223 4.01 -18.40 8.33
CA THR A 223 2.84 -18.76 9.17
C THR A 223 1.73 -17.72 9.09
N CYS A 224 1.93 -16.69 8.27
CA CYS A 224 1.03 -15.55 8.18
C CYS A 224 0.22 -15.63 6.88
N PHE A 225 -0.59 -16.68 6.76
CA PHE A 225 -1.44 -16.90 5.60
C PHE A 225 -2.87 -16.45 5.86
N ASP A 226 -3.53 -15.97 4.82
CA ASP A 226 -4.99 -15.87 4.77
C ASP A 226 -5.56 -17.25 4.40
N THR A 227 -5.67 -18.14 5.38
CA THR A 227 -6.09 -19.52 5.16
C THR A 227 -7.55 -19.66 4.72
N GLU A 228 -8.36 -18.62 4.96
CA GLU A 228 -9.77 -18.55 4.56
C GLU A 228 -9.95 -17.75 3.26
N GLY A 229 -8.86 -17.31 2.65
CA GLY A 229 -8.87 -16.49 1.41
C GLY A 229 -9.38 -17.30 0.21
N ASN A 230 -10.18 -16.66 -0.62
CA ASN A 230 -10.80 -17.26 -1.80
C ASN A 230 -9.82 -17.28 -2.97
N ILE A 231 -9.61 -18.42 -3.59
CA ILE A 231 -8.75 -18.55 -4.78
C ILE A 231 -9.64 -18.48 -6.02
N LEU A 232 -9.36 -17.53 -6.91
CA LEU A 232 -10.03 -17.40 -8.20
C LEU A 232 -9.37 -18.32 -9.22
N ASP A 233 -10.19 -19.00 -10.02
CA ASP A 233 -9.76 -19.92 -11.06
C ASP A 233 -9.33 -19.21 -12.36
N LYS A 234 -9.74 -17.96 -12.53
CA LYS A 234 -9.40 -17.11 -13.68
C LYS A 234 -9.13 -15.68 -13.27
N ASN A 235 -8.44 -14.93 -14.13
CA ASN A 235 -8.23 -13.49 -13.93
C ASN A 235 -9.58 -12.78 -13.86
N PRO A 236 -9.88 -12.01 -12.82
CA PRO A 236 -11.16 -11.32 -12.70
C PRO A 236 -11.26 -10.07 -13.57
N PHE A 237 -10.17 -9.55 -14.11
CA PHE A 237 -10.09 -8.27 -14.79
C PHE A 237 -10.17 -8.41 -16.31
N ALA A 238 -10.72 -7.40 -16.97
CA ALA A 238 -10.90 -7.36 -18.42
C ALA A 238 -9.56 -7.30 -19.18
N ASP A 239 -8.72 -6.31 -18.87
CA ASP A 239 -7.41 -6.12 -19.52
C ASP A 239 -6.42 -5.40 -18.56
N PRO A 240 -5.98 -6.06 -17.49
CA PRO A 240 -5.20 -5.41 -16.44
C PRO A 240 -3.79 -5.01 -16.89
N ASP A 241 -3.26 -5.57 -17.96
CA ASP A 241 -1.97 -5.18 -18.53
C ASP A 241 -2.04 -3.81 -19.23
N ASN A 242 -3.25 -3.39 -19.62
CA ASN A 242 -3.55 -2.05 -20.12
C ASN A 242 -4.31 -1.20 -19.08
N ALA A 243 -4.19 -1.55 -17.79
CA ALA A 243 -4.81 -0.86 -16.66
C ALA A 243 -6.36 -0.84 -16.67
N ASP A 244 -6.99 -1.78 -17.38
CA ASP A 244 -8.43 -2.01 -17.31
C ASP A 244 -8.72 -3.13 -16.30
N PHE A 245 -9.08 -2.73 -15.10
CA PHE A 245 -9.42 -3.64 -14.00
C PHE A 245 -10.93 -3.91 -13.91
N THR A 246 -11.69 -3.56 -14.93
CA THR A 246 -13.15 -3.82 -14.99
C THR A 246 -13.43 -5.30 -14.76
N ILE A 247 -14.33 -5.58 -13.82
CA ILE A 247 -14.81 -6.92 -13.52
C ILE A 247 -16.08 -7.16 -14.34
N THR A 248 -15.98 -8.01 -15.37
CA THR A 248 -17.10 -8.28 -16.29
C THR A 248 -17.92 -9.52 -15.92
N ASP A 249 -17.38 -10.40 -15.08
CA ASP A 249 -18.07 -11.59 -14.60
C ASP A 249 -19.07 -11.22 -13.50
N GLU A 250 -20.36 -11.46 -13.74
CA GLU A 250 -21.44 -11.11 -12.79
C GLU A 250 -21.28 -11.82 -11.44
N LEU A 251 -20.76 -13.05 -11.43
CA LEU A 251 -20.50 -13.76 -10.19
C LEU A 251 -19.39 -13.06 -9.38
N PHE A 252 -18.30 -12.67 -10.03
CA PHE A 252 -17.23 -11.94 -9.38
C PHE A 252 -17.70 -10.56 -8.89
N GLN A 253 -18.50 -9.84 -9.66
CA GLN A 253 -19.13 -8.59 -9.22
C GLN A 253 -19.96 -8.79 -7.95
N SER A 254 -20.69 -9.91 -7.84
CA SER A 254 -21.52 -10.21 -6.67
C SER A 254 -20.73 -10.43 -5.39
N TYR A 255 -19.44 -10.75 -5.47
CA TYR A 255 -18.58 -10.95 -4.32
C TYR A 255 -18.17 -9.64 -3.65
N GLY A 256 -18.19 -8.52 -4.36
CA GLY A 256 -17.93 -7.19 -3.81
C GLY A 256 -16.49 -6.98 -3.34
N PHE A 257 -15.52 -7.64 -3.95
CA PHE A 257 -14.11 -7.52 -3.62
C PHE A 257 -13.38 -6.46 -4.44
N GLY A 258 -12.27 -5.97 -3.90
CA GLY A 258 -11.43 -5.01 -4.63
C GLY A 258 -12.01 -3.60 -4.70
N ASP A 259 -11.44 -2.79 -5.54
CA ASP A 259 -11.82 -1.39 -5.71
C ASP A 259 -13.18 -1.28 -6.42
N PRO A 260 -14.19 -0.67 -5.79
CA PRO A 260 -15.55 -0.65 -6.32
C PRO A 260 -15.73 0.17 -7.60
N ARG A 261 -14.75 0.95 -8.02
CA ARG A 261 -14.82 1.69 -9.29
C ARG A 261 -14.80 0.79 -10.53
N TRP A 262 -14.47 -0.48 -10.36
CA TRP A 262 -14.30 -1.44 -11.45
C TRP A 262 -15.48 -2.40 -11.65
N TYR A 263 -16.62 -2.11 -11.03
CA TYR A 263 -17.86 -2.88 -11.20
C TYR A 263 -18.79 -2.30 -12.26
#